data_236798d0d0981d45ec0123e66fdb507e
#
_entry.id   236798d0d0981d45ec0123e66fdb507e
#
_cell.length_a   1.000
_cell.length_b   1.000
_cell.length_c   1.000
_cell.angle_alpha   90.00
_cell.angle_beta   90.00
_cell.angle_gamma   90.00
#
_symmetry.space_group_name_H-M   'P 1'
#
loop_
_entity.id
_entity.type
_entity.pdbx_description
1 polymer ?
#
loop_
_entity_poly.entity_id
_entity_poly.type
_entity_poly.pdbx_seq_one_letter_code
_entity_poly.pdbx_strand_id
1 'polypeptide(L)'
;LVHIGYKRYREPMLHLGVELHELSPVRAKRSKRLGMFRSASSRLHAKTAVIDRRYIFLGSMNFDPRSEKVNTEMGVVIDSPQLAREMLRLMDLDKLQASYQVKLRPDGLGLQWLAMDDDGPVVLDDEPDADRFTQFILRLLAPFAPEELL
;
A
#
# COMPACT_ATOMS: atom_id res chain seq x y z
N LEU A 1 8.23 -12.43 1.79
CA LEU A 1 8.14 -12.81 0.37
C LEU A 1 7.23 -11.86 -0.39
N VAL A 2 5.94 -11.68 -0.01
CA VAL A 2 4.99 -10.78 -0.70
C VAL A 2 5.55 -9.36 -0.89
N HIS A 3 6.25 -8.84 0.12
CA HIS A 3 6.87 -7.51 0.03
C HIS A 3 8.00 -7.41 -1.01
N ILE A 4 8.71 -8.52 -1.27
CA ILE A 4 9.75 -8.57 -2.33
C ILE A 4 9.10 -8.44 -3.71
N GLY A 5 8.00 -9.14 -3.93
CA GLY A 5 7.24 -9.05 -5.18
C GLY A 5 6.77 -7.62 -5.44
N TYR A 6 6.11 -7.01 -4.45
CA TYR A 6 5.62 -5.64 -4.55
C TYR A 6 6.73 -4.62 -4.87
N LYS A 7 7.92 -4.73 -4.24
CA LYS A 7 9.05 -3.83 -4.51
C LYS A 7 9.44 -3.74 -5.99
N ARG A 8 9.34 -4.83 -6.74
CA ARG A 8 9.68 -4.88 -8.17
C ARG A 8 8.74 -4.03 -9.02
N TYR A 9 7.49 -3.85 -8.58
CA TYR A 9 6.46 -3.14 -9.34
C TYR A 9 6.30 -1.67 -8.94
N ARG A 10 6.90 -1.19 -7.84
CA ARG A 10 6.79 0.20 -7.37
C ARG A 10 7.16 1.21 -8.45
N GLU A 11 8.38 1.10 -8.95
CA GLU A 11 8.93 2.02 -9.93
C GLU A 11 8.18 1.98 -11.27
N PRO A 12 7.90 0.79 -11.86
CA PRO A 12 7.05 0.69 -13.04
C PRO A 12 5.65 1.30 -12.86
N MET A 13 4.99 1.09 -11.73
CA MET A 13 3.68 1.68 -11.44
C MET A 13 3.74 3.20 -11.36
N LEU A 14 4.76 3.76 -10.73
CA LEU A 14 4.95 5.21 -10.65
C LEU A 14 5.18 5.82 -12.03
N HIS A 15 5.94 5.17 -12.91
CA HIS A 15 6.12 5.61 -14.31
C HIS A 15 4.83 5.57 -15.12
N LEU A 16 3.89 4.68 -14.78
CA LEU A 16 2.54 4.63 -15.37
C LEU A 16 1.58 5.66 -14.77
N GLY A 17 2.03 6.48 -13.83
CA GLY A 17 1.22 7.51 -13.19
C GLY A 17 0.37 7.01 -12.03
N VAL A 18 0.61 5.81 -11.52
CA VAL A 18 -0.08 5.29 -10.33
C VAL A 18 0.41 6.04 -9.08
N GLU A 19 -0.50 6.53 -8.27
CA GLU A 19 -0.19 7.10 -6.97
C GLU A 19 -0.15 5.97 -5.93
N LEU A 20 1.02 5.76 -5.32
CA LEU A 20 1.26 4.71 -4.35
C LEU A 20 1.29 5.27 -2.92
N HIS A 21 0.54 4.65 -2.01
CA HIS A 21 0.56 4.92 -0.59
C HIS A 21 0.79 3.65 0.21
N GLU A 22 1.82 3.66 1.04
CA GLU A 22 2.18 2.54 1.92
C GLU A 22 1.74 2.86 3.35
N LEU A 23 0.75 2.12 3.85
CA LEU A 23 0.26 2.29 5.20
C LEU A 23 1.35 1.90 6.21
N SER A 24 1.66 2.82 7.13
CA SER A 24 2.61 2.59 8.21
C SER A 24 1.89 2.16 9.48
N PRO A 25 2.21 0.98 10.04
CA PRO A 25 1.65 0.56 11.31
C PRO A 25 2.01 1.51 12.48
N VAL A 26 3.17 2.15 12.39
CA VAL A 26 3.65 3.12 13.39
C VAL A 26 2.87 4.41 13.30
N ARG A 27 2.73 4.95 12.10
CA ARG A 27 2.01 6.21 11.84
C ARG A 27 0.50 6.07 12.08
N ALA A 28 -0.10 4.98 11.62
CA ALA A 28 -1.53 4.69 11.82
C ALA A 28 -1.92 4.65 13.31
N LYS A 29 -1.03 4.20 14.19
CA LYS A 29 -1.26 4.24 15.65
C LYS A 29 -1.28 5.65 16.23
N ARG A 30 -0.61 6.63 15.61
CA ARG A 30 -0.57 8.04 16.04
C ARG A 30 -1.78 8.81 15.55
N SER A 31 -2.40 8.40 14.43
CA SER A 31 -3.57 9.09 13.89
C SER A 31 -4.76 9.03 14.85
N LYS A 32 -5.23 10.19 15.28
CA LYS A 32 -6.38 10.32 16.18
C LYS A 32 -7.70 9.90 15.52
N ARG A 33 -7.80 10.01 14.20
CA ARG A 33 -9.01 9.73 13.41
C ARG A 33 -9.15 8.26 13.06
N LEU A 34 -8.03 7.57 12.85
CA LEU A 34 -7.98 6.11 12.73
C LEU A 34 -8.11 5.40 14.08
N GLY A 35 -8.32 6.15 15.16
CA GLY A 35 -8.43 5.62 16.53
C GLY A 35 -9.51 4.57 16.73
N MET A 36 -10.53 4.51 15.89
CA MET A 36 -11.52 3.42 15.88
C MET A 36 -10.90 2.07 15.49
N PHE A 37 -9.78 2.09 14.76
CA PHE A 37 -9.02 0.90 14.36
C PHE A 37 -7.81 0.63 15.27
N ARG A 38 -7.61 1.44 16.32
CA ARG A 38 -6.47 1.33 17.28
C ARG A 38 -6.41 0.02 18.05
N SER A 39 -7.52 -0.69 18.16
CA SER A 39 -7.60 -1.96 18.90
C SER A 39 -7.00 -3.14 18.15
N ALA A 40 -6.78 -3.01 16.84
CA ALA A 40 -6.24 -4.10 16.05
C ALA A 40 -4.74 -3.91 15.83
N SER A 41 -3.94 -4.72 16.48
CA SER A 41 -2.58 -5.10 16.04
C SER A 41 -2.61 -5.78 14.66
N SER A 42 -3.77 -5.77 14.00
CA SER A 42 -4.01 -6.45 12.73
C SER A 42 -3.46 -5.63 11.58
N ARG A 43 -2.72 -6.29 10.71
CA ARG A 43 -2.33 -5.79 9.41
C ARG A 43 -3.59 -5.59 8.56
N LEU A 44 -3.68 -4.46 7.86
CA LEU A 44 -4.75 -4.25 6.89
C LEU A 44 -4.66 -5.34 5.81
N HIS A 45 -5.75 -6.08 5.64
CA HIS A 45 -5.86 -7.16 4.66
C HIS A 45 -7.11 -6.97 3.80
N ALA A 46 -7.29 -5.77 3.28
CA ALA A 46 -8.42 -5.41 2.44
C ALA A 46 -8.04 -5.51 0.97
N LYS A 47 -8.92 -6.09 0.16
CA LYS A 47 -8.85 -6.12 -1.29
C LYS A 47 -10.09 -5.40 -1.79
N THR A 48 -9.94 -4.12 -2.03
CA THR A 48 -11.03 -3.26 -2.46
C THR A 48 -10.56 -2.29 -3.54
N ALA A 49 -11.44 -1.99 -4.47
CA ALA A 49 -11.23 -0.95 -5.45
C ALA A 49 -12.50 -0.13 -5.61
N VAL A 50 -12.33 1.16 -5.87
CA VAL A 50 -13.43 2.05 -6.29
C VAL A 50 -13.15 2.47 -7.72
N ILE A 51 -14.11 2.18 -8.62
CA ILE A 51 -13.99 2.42 -10.07
C ILE A 51 -15.02 3.49 -10.44
N ASP A 52 -14.56 4.53 -11.16
CA ASP A 52 -15.38 5.64 -11.66
C ASP A 52 -16.24 6.33 -10.59
N ARG A 53 -15.80 6.28 -9.33
CA ARG A 53 -16.54 6.82 -8.17
C ARG A 53 -17.97 6.28 -8.04
N ARG A 54 -18.21 5.08 -8.56
CA ARG A 54 -19.53 4.45 -8.64
C ARG A 54 -19.51 3.00 -8.22
N TYR A 55 -18.63 2.21 -8.82
CA TYR A 55 -18.55 0.78 -8.56
C TYR A 55 -17.52 0.50 -7.47
N ILE A 56 -17.84 -0.42 -6.57
CA ILE A 56 -16.96 -0.86 -5.51
C ILE A 56 -16.73 -2.35 -5.70
N PHE A 57 -15.48 -2.74 -5.83
CA PHE A 57 -15.08 -4.14 -5.74
C PHE A 57 -14.62 -4.44 -4.32
N LEU A 58 -15.14 -5.52 -3.75
CA LEU A 58 -14.70 -6.11 -2.49
C LEU A 58 -14.45 -7.59 -2.71
N GLY A 59 -13.25 -8.08 -2.39
CA GLY A 59 -12.92 -9.47 -2.68
C GLY A 59 -11.77 -10.02 -1.86
N SER A 60 -11.44 -11.28 -2.16
CA SER A 60 -10.29 -11.98 -1.60
C SER A 60 -9.04 -11.88 -2.46
N MET A 61 -9.16 -11.52 -3.74
CA MET A 61 -8.10 -11.48 -4.73
C MET A 61 -7.05 -10.40 -4.42
N ASN A 62 -5.80 -10.81 -4.25
CA ASN A 62 -4.65 -9.90 -4.23
C ASN A 62 -4.20 -9.56 -5.66
N PHE A 63 -3.48 -8.45 -5.81
CA PHE A 63 -2.78 -8.13 -7.06
C PHE A 63 -1.42 -8.85 -7.11
N ASP A 64 -1.46 -10.17 -7.21
CA ASP A 64 -0.29 -11.01 -7.34
C ASP A 64 -0.55 -12.19 -8.30
N PRO A 65 0.50 -12.79 -8.90
CA PRO A 65 0.37 -13.89 -9.85
C PRO A 65 -0.29 -15.15 -9.27
N ARG A 66 -0.17 -15.36 -7.98
CA ARG A 66 -0.78 -16.53 -7.32
C ARG A 66 -2.29 -16.39 -7.20
N SER A 67 -2.78 -15.21 -6.83
CA SER A 67 -4.22 -14.93 -6.80
C SER A 67 -4.83 -14.95 -8.19
N GLU A 68 -4.06 -14.52 -9.21
CA GLU A 68 -4.51 -14.54 -10.60
C GLU A 68 -4.63 -15.95 -11.19
N LYS A 69 -3.67 -16.85 -10.89
CA LYS A 69 -3.50 -18.10 -11.65
C LYS A 69 -3.80 -19.37 -10.86
N VAL A 70 -3.73 -19.32 -9.54
CA VAL A 70 -3.70 -20.53 -8.69
C VAL A 70 -4.80 -20.56 -7.66
N ASN A 71 -5.08 -19.43 -6.99
CA ASN A 71 -6.03 -19.39 -5.90
C ASN A 71 -7.48 -19.38 -6.41
N THR A 72 -8.38 -19.98 -5.62
CA THR A 72 -9.82 -19.72 -5.78
C THR A 72 -10.16 -18.42 -5.11
N GLU A 73 -10.60 -17.44 -5.89
CA GLU A 73 -10.90 -16.11 -5.41
C GLU A 73 -12.39 -15.78 -5.55
N MET A 74 -12.90 -14.95 -4.65
CA MET A 74 -14.28 -14.49 -4.66
C MET A 74 -14.33 -12.98 -4.48
N GLY A 75 -15.30 -12.35 -5.14
CA GLY A 75 -15.53 -10.92 -4.97
C GLY A 75 -16.94 -10.51 -5.35
N VAL A 76 -17.33 -9.34 -4.90
CA VAL A 76 -18.59 -8.69 -5.24
C VAL A 76 -18.33 -7.32 -5.84
N VAL A 77 -19.15 -6.95 -6.82
CA VAL A 77 -19.17 -5.59 -7.37
C VAL A 77 -20.49 -4.94 -6.96
N ILE A 78 -20.41 -3.79 -6.33
CA ILE A 78 -21.54 -3.02 -5.84
C ILE A 78 -21.66 -1.74 -6.66
N ASP A 79 -22.79 -1.54 -7.33
CA ASP A 79 -23.12 -0.29 -8.02
C ASP A 79 -23.76 0.67 -7.01
N SER A 80 -22.99 1.57 -6.44
CA SER A 80 -23.47 2.55 -5.46
C SER A 80 -22.56 3.78 -5.44
N PRO A 81 -22.93 4.87 -6.14
CA PRO A 81 -22.19 6.12 -6.09
C PRO A 81 -22.10 6.71 -4.66
N GLN A 82 -23.11 6.46 -3.83
CA GLN A 82 -23.10 6.95 -2.45
C GLN A 82 -22.05 6.22 -1.61
N LEU A 83 -22.03 4.88 -1.64
CA LEU A 83 -21.05 4.08 -0.90
C LEU A 83 -19.64 4.32 -1.43
N ALA A 84 -19.47 4.48 -2.75
CA ALA A 84 -18.19 4.81 -3.36
C ALA A 84 -17.61 6.14 -2.82
N ARG A 85 -18.44 7.18 -2.68
CA ARG A 85 -18.01 8.45 -2.07
C ARG A 85 -17.56 8.29 -0.63
N GLU A 86 -18.31 7.52 0.17
CA GLU A 86 -17.94 7.28 1.57
C GLU A 86 -16.64 6.50 1.69
N MET A 87 -16.44 5.47 0.86
CA MET A 87 -15.18 4.72 0.82
C MET A 87 -14.00 5.61 0.43
N LEU A 88 -14.12 6.40 -0.61
CA LEU A 88 -13.06 7.34 -1.03
C LEU A 88 -12.76 8.35 0.09
N ARG A 89 -13.79 8.88 0.77
CA ARG A 89 -13.60 9.77 1.91
C ARG A 89 -12.83 9.10 3.04
N LEU A 90 -13.11 7.83 3.33
CA LEU A 90 -12.38 7.06 4.34
C LEU A 90 -10.94 6.80 3.93
N MET A 91 -10.69 6.51 2.65
CA MET A 91 -9.34 6.28 2.12
C MET A 91 -8.48 7.56 2.11
N ASP A 92 -9.10 8.74 1.92
CA ASP A 92 -8.41 10.02 1.93
C ASP A 92 -8.19 10.59 3.35
N LEU A 93 -8.89 10.04 4.37
CA LEU A 93 -8.70 10.46 5.75
C LEU A 93 -7.29 10.11 6.24
N ASP A 94 -6.58 11.16 6.68
CA ASP A 94 -5.23 11.04 7.25
C ASP A 94 -4.21 10.30 6.35
N LYS A 95 -4.44 10.32 5.02
CA LYS A 95 -3.68 9.56 4.04
C LYS A 95 -2.16 9.74 4.22
N LEU A 96 -1.67 10.98 4.27
CA LEU A 96 -0.25 11.28 4.48
C LEU A 96 0.20 11.20 5.94
N GLN A 97 -0.72 11.26 6.90
CA GLN A 97 -0.41 11.12 8.32
C GLN A 97 -0.26 9.65 8.73
N ALA A 98 -1.05 8.76 8.11
CA ALA A 98 -1.07 7.34 8.41
C ALA A 98 -0.21 6.49 7.46
N SER A 99 0.16 7.03 6.30
CA SER A 99 0.93 6.34 5.27
C SER A 99 2.08 7.20 4.75
N TYR A 100 2.92 6.57 3.94
CA TYR A 100 3.93 7.24 3.13
C TYR A 100 3.49 7.22 1.68
N GLN A 101 3.49 8.39 1.03
CA GLN A 101 3.39 8.46 -0.43
C GLN A 101 4.74 8.12 -1.04
N VAL A 102 4.79 7.11 -1.90
CA VAL A 102 5.99 6.72 -2.62
C VAL A 102 6.09 7.53 -3.90
N LYS A 103 7.24 8.11 -4.17
CA LYS A 103 7.55 8.86 -5.40
C LYS A 103 8.91 8.51 -5.95
N LEU A 104 9.09 8.76 -7.23
CA LEU A 104 10.42 8.78 -7.83
C LEU A 104 11.21 9.98 -7.28
N ARG A 105 12.47 9.78 -6.99
CA ARG A 105 13.36 10.89 -6.58
C ARG A 105 13.54 11.86 -7.74
N PRO A 106 13.73 13.18 -7.45
CA PRO A 106 13.93 14.18 -8.48
C PRO A 106 15.18 13.96 -9.36
N ASP A 107 16.19 13.27 -8.80
CA ASP A 107 17.41 12.89 -9.52
C ASP A 107 17.22 11.66 -10.42
N GLY A 108 16.05 11.00 -10.39
CA GLY A 108 15.75 9.78 -11.13
C GLY A 108 16.45 8.52 -10.60
N LEU A 109 17.14 8.61 -9.47
CA LEU A 109 17.93 7.51 -8.91
C LEU A 109 17.24 6.86 -7.72
N GLY A 110 16.06 6.27 -7.95
CA GLY A 110 15.35 5.51 -6.95
C GLY A 110 14.09 6.18 -6.39
N LEU A 111 13.70 5.79 -5.20
CA LEU A 111 12.43 6.16 -4.57
C LEU A 111 12.66 7.06 -3.36
N GLN A 112 11.64 7.85 -3.05
CA GLN A 112 11.51 8.61 -1.81
C GLN A 112 10.11 8.42 -1.21
N TRP A 113 10.00 8.57 0.10
CA TRP A 113 8.77 8.42 0.86
C TRP A 113 8.39 9.75 1.52
N LEU A 114 7.22 10.25 1.16
CA LEU A 114 6.70 11.51 1.70
C LEU A 114 5.60 11.21 2.71
N ALA A 115 5.64 11.93 3.83
CA ALA A 115 4.60 11.86 4.85
C ALA A 115 4.35 13.24 5.45
N MET A 116 3.30 13.36 6.26
CA MET A 116 2.98 14.56 7.02
C MET A 116 3.06 14.24 8.51
N ASP A 117 3.92 14.95 9.21
CA ASP A 117 3.99 14.94 10.67
C ASP A 117 3.35 16.21 11.25
N ASP A 118 3.24 16.28 12.57
CA ASP A 118 2.70 17.45 13.27
C ASP A 118 3.55 18.70 13.00
N ASP A 119 4.86 18.54 12.79
CA ASP A 119 5.83 19.61 12.50
C ASP A 119 5.95 19.94 11.01
N GLY A 120 5.22 19.23 10.14
CA GLY A 120 5.20 19.48 8.69
C GLY A 120 5.57 18.26 7.84
N PRO A 121 5.84 18.50 6.53
CA PRO A 121 6.16 17.43 5.59
C PRO A 121 7.53 16.80 5.88
N VAL A 122 7.58 15.47 5.80
CA VAL A 122 8.78 14.67 5.97
C VAL A 122 9.08 13.91 4.69
N VAL A 123 10.33 13.94 4.26
CA VAL A 123 10.84 13.19 3.10
C VAL A 123 11.92 12.23 3.58
N LEU A 124 11.79 10.96 3.22
CA LEU A 124 12.74 9.91 3.54
C LEU A 124 13.29 9.32 2.23
N ASP A 125 14.60 9.20 2.13
CA ASP A 125 15.28 8.61 0.98
C ASP A 125 15.48 7.10 1.10
N ASP A 126 15.31 6.57 2.32
CA ASP A 126 15.34 5.15 2.62
C ASP A 126 13.94 4.64 2.96
N GLU A 127 13.68 3.36 2.67
CA GLU A 127 12.40 2.71 2.97
C GLU A 127 12.10 2.76 4.48
N PRO A 128 11.02 3.41 4.89
CA PRO A 128 10.66 3.56 6.29
C PRO A 128 10.16 2.25 6.91
N ASP A 129 10.17 2.19 8.25
CA ASP A 129 9.63 1.09 9.06
C ASP A 129 10.26 -0.30 8.78
N ALA A 130 11.32 -0.36 8.01
CA ALA A 130 12.00 -1.61 7.70
C ALA A 130 13.32 -1.71 8.46
N ASP A 131 13.49 -2.78 9.22
CA ASP A 131 14.74 -3.11 9.88
C ASP A 131 15.86 -3.37 8.84
N ARG A 132 17.00 -2.70 9.00
CA ARG A 132 18.15 -2.79 8.08
C ARG A 132 18.64 -4.23 7.87
N PHE A 133 18.60 -5.05 8.91
CA PHE A 133 19.00 -6.44 8.83
C PHE A 133 18.01 -7.26 7.99
N THR A 134 16.72 -7.05 8.20
CA THR A 134 15.65 -7.66 7.40
C THR A 134 15.74 -7.22 5.94
N GLN A 135 16.02 -5.95 5.66
CA GLN A 135 16.24 -5.47 4.29
C GLN A 135 17.43 -6.13 3.61
N PHE A 136 18.53 -6.31 4.32
CA PHE A 136 19.71 -6.98 3.80
C PHE A 136 19.43 -8.45 3.43
N ILE A 137 18.77 -9.19 4.32
CA ILE A 137 18.34 -10.57 4.04
C ILE A 137 17.39 -10.64 2.85
N LEU A 138 16.43 -9.74 2.79
CA LEU A 138 15.46 -9.69 1.67
C LEU A 138 16.15 -9.39 0.34
N ARG A 139 17.15 -8.50 0.31
CA ARG A 139 17.96 -8.24 -0.89
C ARG A 139 18.75 -9.47 -1.34
N LEU A 140 19.31 -10.22 -0.38
CA LEU A 140 20.06 -11.44 -0.67
C LEU A 140 19.15 -12.56 -1.22
N LEU A 141 17.92 -12.65 -0.72
CA LEU A 141 16.95 -13.68 -1.12
C LEU A 141 16.13 -13.31 -2.35
N ALA A 142 16.05 -12.03 -2.71
CA ALA A 142 15.23 -11.54 -3.82
C ALA A 142 15.48 -12.26 -5.17
N PRO A 143 16.75 -12.58 -5.57
CA PRO A 143 17.00 -13.30 -6.81
C PRO A 143 16.49 -14.75 -6.82
N PHE A 144 16.28 -15.33 -5.65
CA PHE A 144 15.84 -16.72 -5.48
C PHE A 144 14.35 -16.88 -5.19
N ALA A 145 13.60 -15.75 -5.11
CA ALA A 145 12.16 -15.79 -4.88
C ALA A 145 11.43 -16.01 -6.22
N PRO A 146 10.87 -17.20 -6.48
CA PRO A 146 10.10 -17.44 -7.70
C PRO A 146 8.81 -16.63 -7.66
N GLU A 147 8.42 -16.05 -8.82
CA GLU A 147 7.21 -15.23 -8.94
C GLU A 147 5.94 -16.01 -8.59
N GLU A 148 5.95 -17.32 -8.77
CA GLU A 148 4.83 -18.22 -8.49
C GLU A 148 4.55 -18.37 -6.97
N LEU A 149 5.50 -18.01 -6.11
CA LEU A 149 5.38 -18.06 -4.66
C LEU A 149 5.14 -16.67 -4.02
N LEU A 150 5.14 -15.65 -4.83
CA LEU A 150 4.87 -14.25 -4.47
C LEU A 150 3.41 -13.95 -4.72
#